data_4c628f65bf784dc3e0af07116e3067fd
#
_entry.id   4c628f65bf784dc3e0af07116e3067fd
#
_cell.length_a   1.000
_cell.length_b   1.000
_cell.length_c   1.000
_cell.angle_alpha   90.00
_cell.angle_beta   90.00
_cell.angle_gamma   90.00
#
_symmetry.space_group_name_H-M   'P 1'
#
loop_
_entity.id
_entity.type
_entity.pdbx_description
1 polymer ?
#
loop_
_entity_poly.entity_id
_entity_poly.type
_entity_poly.pdbx_seq_one_letter_code
_entity_poly.pdbx_strand_id
1 'polypeptide(L)'
;AEIAAAFTPLKGRVVRSTLAATRRVVELVAIFGGQWPHSSYMLPGGITLGATARDLMDCHEIVDGAIEWYETEVIGDSLDNWLALDSADAFFTWLDAGPHAASAIGLLTRFARAIGLQHIGAGARHFLSAGAWHDPRAWQPPYGAPASVVPGGLYRADDGQLEAFNPDLINEHVRHSWYRPYPGGRHPYIGETVPDYQPDTARYTWAKAPRY
;
A
#
# COMPACT_ATOMS: atom_id res chain seq x y z
N ALA A 1 -16.48 24.53 -3.44
CA ALA A 1 -15.96 25.38 -2.36
C ALA A 1 -15.74 24.54 -1.07
N GLU A 2 -16.77 23.83 -0.57
CA GLU A 2 -16.74 23.03 0.66
C GLU A 2 -15.62 21.97 0.68
N ILE A 3 -15.52 21.15 -0.37
CA ILE A 3 -14.49 20.11 -0.49
C ILE A 3 -13.09 20.72 -0.47
N ALA A 4 -12.86 21.77 -1.24
CA ALA A 4 -11.57 22.45 -1.25
C ALA A 4 -11.20 22.99 0.15
N ALA A 5 -12.16 23.55 0.88
CA ALA A 5 -11.94 24.03 2.25
C ALA A 5 -11.57 22.88 3.21
N ALA A 6 -12.24 21.72 3.09
CA ALA A 6 -11.98 20.57 3.95
C ALA A 6 -10.56 19.98 3.74
N PHE A 7 -10.03 20.04 2.52
CA PHE A 7 -8.71 19.53 2.15
C PHE A 7 -7.63 20.62 2.00
N THR A 8 -7.89 21.87 2.42
CA THR A 8 -6.88 22.92 2.36
C THR A 8 -5.66 22.54 3.20
N PRO A 9 -4.43 22.57 2.64
CA PRO A 9 -3.22 22.21 3.38
C PRO A 9 -3.11 22.95 4.73
N LEU A 10 -2.85 22.21 5.78
CA LEU A 10 -2.67 22.65 7.19
C LEU A 10 -3.88 23.37 7.83
N LYS A 11 -4.92 23.71 7.07
CA LYS A 11 -6.10 24.45 7.56
C LYS A 11 -7.37 23.62 7.48
N GLY A 12 -7.52 22.78 6.50
CA GLY A 12 -8.70 21.98 6.26
C GLY A 12 -8.98 21.00 7.39
N ARG A 13 -10.25 20.78 7.70
CA ARG A 13 -10.69 19.87 8.75
C ARG A 13 -10.12 18.46 8.56
N VAL A 14 -10.27 17.90 7.36
CA VAL A 14 -9.80 16.55 7.04
C VAL A 14 -8.27 16.46 7.20
N VAL A 15 -7.52 17.42 6.69
CA VAL A 15 -6.05 17.42 6.79
C VAL A 15 -5.58 17.45 8.25
N ARG A 16 -6.18 18.32 9.07
CA ARG A 16 -5.79 18.44 10.49
C ARG A 16 -6.13 17.17 11.28
N SER A 17 -7.33 16.62 11.07
CA SER A 17 -7.77 15.37 11.70
C SER A 17 -6.86 14.21 11.32
N THR A 18 -6.55 14.06 10.02
CA THR A 18 -5.65 13.02 9.52
C THR A 18 -4.23 13.16 10.10
N LEU A 19 -3.67 14.36 10.14
CA LEU A 19 -2.33 14.57 10.72
C LEU A 19 -2.28 14.22 12.20
N ALA A 20 -3.33 14.53 12.96
CA ALA A 20 -3.41 14.16 14.37
C ALA A 20 -3.49 12.65 14.59
N ALA A 21 -4.37 11.97 13.84
CA ALA A 21 -4.56 10.53 13.93
C ALA A 21 -3.32 9.74 13.45
N THR A 22 -2.75 10.10 12.30
CA THR A 22 -1.55 9.41 11.77
C THR A 22 -0.35 9.59 12.68
N ARG A 23 -0.18 10.75 13.33
CA ARG A 23 0.85 10.92 14.35
C ARG A 23 0.68 9.92 15.50
N ARG A 24 -0.55 9.71 15.95
CA ARG A 24 -0.84 8.78 17.04
C ARG A 24 -0.56 7.33 16.63
N VAL A 25 -0.97 6.94 15.44
CA VAL A 25 -0.71 5.59 14.90
C VAL A 25 0.79 5.30 14.74
N VAL A 26 1.60 6.30 14.37
CA VAL A 26 3.05 6.14 14.25
C VAL A 26 3.72 5.81 15.61
N GLU A 27 3.09 6.16 16.73
CA GLU A 27 3.60 5.77 18.05
C GLU A 27 3.68 4.24 18.24
N LEU A 28 2.83 3.46 17.56
CA LEU A 28 2.95 1.99 17.54
C LEU A 28 4.33 1.53 17.07
N VAL A 29 4.86 2.18 16.03
CA VAL A 29 6.19 1.87 15.51
C VAL A 29 7.27 2.24 16.53
N ALA A 30 7.11 3.34 17.25
CA ALA A 30 8.05 3.76 18.29
C ALA A 30 8.01 2.83 19.51
N ILE A 31 6.83 2.35 19.91
CA ILE A 31 6.68 1.38 21.03
C ILE A 31 7.43 0.09 20.73
N PHE A 32 7.23 -0.50 19.55
CA PHE A 32 7.90 -1.76 19.18
C PHE A 32 9.32 -1.56 18.66
N GLY A 33 9.58 -0.44 17.99
CA GLY A 33 10.85 -0.16 17.31
C GLY A 33 11.81 0.72 18.08
N GLY A 34 11.40 1.21 19.27
CA GLY A 34 12.18 2.12 20.10
C GLY A 34 12.20 3.56 19.61
N GLN A 35 11.95 3.79 18.32
CA GLN A 35 11.93 5.13 17.72
C GLN A 35 11.23 5.15 16.36
N TRP A 36 10.87 6.36 15.93
CA TRP A 36 10.40 6.65 14.58
C TRP A 36 11.10 7.93 14.05
N PRO A 37 11.49 8.03 12.79
CA PRO A 37 11.75 6.93 11.84
C PRO A 37 13.05 6.19 12.19
N HIS A 38 13.47 5.26 11.37
CA HIS A 38 14.76 4.54 11.51
C HIS A 38 14.87 3.69 12.80
N SER A 39 13.88 2.83 13.00
CA SER A 39 13.89 1.86 14.08
C SER A 39 15.17 1.02 14.10
N SER A 40 15.74 0.82 15.29
CA SER A 40 16.88 -0.07 15.55
C SER A 40 16.44 -1.39 16.19
N TYR A 41 15.24 -1.83 15.92
CA TYR A 41 14.58 -2.96 16.57
C TYR A 41 15.10 -4.33 16.10
N MET A 42 15.36 -4.48 14.81
CA MET A 42 15.79 -5.75 14.23
C MET A 42 17.30 -5.90 14.30
N LEU A 43 17.74 -7.05 14.84
CA LEU A 43 19.14 -7.48 14.88
C LEU A 43 19.28 -8.84 14.19
N PRO A 44 20.48 -9.18 13.69
CA PRO A 44 20.75 -10.54 13.26
C PRO A 44 20.42 -11.55 14.37
N GLY A 45 19.46 -12.44 14.10
CA GLY A 45 19.01 -13.46 15.04
C GLY A 45 17.85 -13.05 15.95
N GLY A 46 17.30 -11.84 15.84
CA GLY A 46 16.13 -11.47 16.66
C GLY A 46 15.81 -9.97 16.71
N ILE A 47 15.37 -9.55 17.87
CA ILE A 47 14.92 -8.20 18.18
C ILE A 47 15.60 -7.67 19.44
N THR A 48 15.73 -6.34 19.56
CA THR A 48 16.41 -5.68 20.69
C THR A 48 15.62 -5.74 21.98
N LEU A 49 14.28 -5.74 21.90
CA LEU A 49 13.41 -5.67 23.08
C LEU A 49 12.08 -6.37 22.78
N GLY A 50 11.59 -7.17 23.73
CA GLY A 50 10.25 -7.74 23.70
C GLY A 50 9.21 -6.76 24.24
N ALA A 51 8.00 -6.79 23.69
CA ALA A 51 6.89 -5.98 24.19
C ALA A 51 6.49 -6.39 25.60
N THR A 52 6.25 -5.43 26.49
CA THR A 52 5.68 -5.63 27.82
C THR A 52 4.16 -5.64 27.76
N ALA A 53 3.51 -6.11 28.83
CA ALA A 53 2.04 -6.03 28.94
C ALA A 53 1.54 -4.58 28.89
N ARG A 54 2.30 -3.63 29.40
CA ARG A 54 1.97 -2.19 29.29
C ARG A 54 2.02 -1.70 27.85
N ASP A 55 3.09 -2.05 27.12
CA ASP A 55 3.22 -1.67 25.71
C ASP A 55 2.04 -2.18 24.88
N LEU A 56 1.56 -3.40 25.17
CA LEU A 56 0.39 -3.97 24.50
C LEU A 56 -0.90 -3.20 24.85
N MET A 57 -1.08 -2.79 26.10
CA MET A 57 -2.23 -1.98 26.51
C MET A 57 -2.21 -0.61 25.81
N ASP A 58 -1.06 0.05 25.79
CA ASP A 58 -0.89 1.34 25.11
C ASP A 58 -1.16 1.20 23.60
N CYS A 59 -0.74 0.10 22.99
CA CYS A 59 -1.03 -0.21 21.58
C CYS A 59 -2.53 -0.42 21.33
N HIS A 60 -3.24 -1.12 22.21
CA HIS A 60 -4.70 -1.29 22.10
C HIS A 60 -5.42 0.06 22.15
N GLU A 61 -5.07 0.92 23.11
CA GLU A 61 -5.65 2.27 23.19
C GLU A 61 -5.42 3.09 21.91
N ILE A 62 -4.22 2.99 21.31
CA ILE A 62 -3.91 3.67 20.05
C ILE A 62 -4.76 3.12 18.90
N VAL A 63 -4.91 1.80 18.81
CA VAL A 63 -5.72 1.15 17.75
C VAL A 63 -7.19 1.49 17.91
N ASP A 64 -7.73 1.40 19.13
CA ASP A 64 -9.13 1.75 19.41
C ASP A 64 -9.43 3.21 19.03
N GLY A 65 -8.54 4.14 19.41
CA GLY A 65 -8.67 5.53 19.01
C GLY A 65 -8.53 5.76 17.50
N ALA A 66 -7.74 4.94 16.80
CA ALA A 66 -7.63 5.00 15.36
C ALA A 66 -8.91 4.48 14.67
N ILE A 67 -9.54 3.44 15.20
CA ILE A 67 -10.83 2.91 14.72
C ILE A 67 -11.91 3.97 14.91
N GLU A 68 -12.03 4.55 16.10
CA GLU A 68 -13.00 5.61 16.38
C GLU A 68 -12.85 6.80 15.42
N TRP A 69 -11.60 7.25 15.22
CA TRP A 69 -11.32 8.31 14.26
C TRP A 69 -11.70 7.91 12.82
N TYR A 70 -11.41 6.68 12.43
CA TYR A 70 -11.73 6.19 11.10
C TYR A 70 -13.24 6.14 10.87
N GLU A 71 -13.99 5.61 11.83
CA GLU A 71 -15.45 5.56 11.78
C GLU A 71 -16.08 6.96 11.73
N THR A 72 -15.62 7.89 12.57
CA THR A 72 -16.25 9.21 12.69
C THR A 72 -15.82 10.18 11.59
N GLU A 73 -14.54 10.23 11.25
CA GLU A 73 -13.99 11.25 10.35
C GLU A 73 -13.77 10.78 8.92
N VAL A 74 -13.38 9.50 8.75
CA VAL A 74 -13.04 8.98 7.43
C VAL A 74 -14.24 8.43 6.71
N ILE A 75 -14.97 7.50 7.30
CA ILE A 75 -16.13 6.86 6.67
C ILE A 75 -17.48 7.50 7.08
N GLY A 76 -17.58 8.04 8.28
CA GLY A 76 -18.83 8.62 8.81
C GLY A 76 -19.90 7.57 9.10
N ASP A 77 -19.50 6.33 9.37
CA ASP A 77 -20.33 5.17 9.68
C ASP A 77 -19.52 4.17 10.50
N SER A 78 -20.16 3.11 10.99
CA SER A 78 -19.45 2.02 11.65
C SER A 78 -18.58 1.22 10.66
N LEU A 79 -17.48 0.67 11.18
CA LEU A 79 -16.61 -0.20 10.40
C LEU A 79 -17.35 -1.45 9.90
N ASP A 80 -18.29 -2.01 10.69
CA ASP A 80 -19.08 -3.17 10.28
C ASP A 80 -19.95 -2.87 9.06
N ASN A 81 -20.64 -1.72 9.04
CA ASN A 81 -21.44 -1.30 7.90
C ASN A 81 -20.56 -1.07 6.66
N TRP A 82 -19.40 -0.46 6.85
CA TRP A 82 -18.43 -0.25 5.77
C TRP A 82 -17.93 -1.57 5.18
N LEU A 83 -17.57 -2.54 6.00
CA LEU A 83 -17.08 -3.85 5.57
C LEU A 83 -18.16 -4.74 4.95
N ALA A 84 -19.43 -4.43 5.18
CA ALA A 84 -20.57 -5.11 4.54
C ALA A 84 -20.82 -4.65 3.09
N LEU A 85 -20.16 -3.59 2.61
CA LEU A 85 -20.30 -3.12 1.23
C LEU A 85 -19.53 -4.06 0.29
N ASP A 86 -20.26 -4.83 -0.50
CA ASP A 86 -19.72 -5.91 -1.35
C ASP A 86 -19.66 -5.56 -2.85
N SER A 87 -20.20 -4.40 -3.23
CA SER A 87 -20.28 -3.98 -4.63
C SER A 87 -20.16 -2.47 -4.79
N ALA A 88 -19.84 -2.02 -6.01
CA ALA A 88 -19.82 -0.61 -6.34
C ALA A 88 -21.20 0.04 -6.20
N ASP A 89 -22.26 -0.67 -6.52
CA ASP A 89 -23.64 -0.17 -6.41
C ASP A 89 -24.04 -0.01 -4.93
N ALA A 90 -23.67 -0.98 -4.07
CA ALA A 90 -23.86 -0.88 -2.63
C ALA A 90 -23.11 0.33 -2.05
N PHE A 91 -21.85 0.53 -2.47
CA PHE A 91 -21.06 1.68 -2.05
C PHE A 91 -21.68 3.01 -2.47
N PHE A 92 -22.12 3.16 -3.71
CA PHE A 92 -22.73 4.41 -4.17
C PHE A 92 -24.10 4.65 -3.53
N THR A 93 -24.87 3.61 -3.28
CA THR A 93 -26.15 3.70 -2.52
C THR A 93 -25.89 4.18 -1.10
N TRP A 94 -24.94 3.57 -0.42
CA TRP A 94 -24.50 3.97 0.92
C TRP A 94 -24.03 5.45 0.92
N LEU A 95 -23.15 5.84 -0.03
CA LEU A 95 -22.62 7.18 -0.12
C LEU A 95 -23.69 8.27 -0.29
N ASP A 96 -24.72 7.99 -1.10
CA ASP A 96 -25.77 8.95 -1.45
C ASP A 96 -26.90 8.98 -0.38
N ALA A 97 -26.97 8.01 0.53
CA ALA A 97 -28.11 7.83 1.44
C ALA A 97 -27.97 8.43 2.85
N GLY A 98 -26.77 8.86 3.27
CA GLY A 98 -26.57 9.17 4.68
C GLY A 98 -25.66 10.35 5.00
N PRO A 99 -25.31 10.50 6.28
CA PRO A 99 -24.36 11.53 6.73
C PRO A 99 -22.95 11.34 6.20
N HIS A 100 -22.65 10.16 5.67
CA HIS A 100 -21.35 9.78 5.11
C HIS A 100 -20.87 10.71 4.01
N ALA A 101 -21.77 11.37 3.30
CA ALA A 101 -21.44 12.36 2.27
C ALA A 101 -20.55 13.52 2.76
N ALA A 102 -20.55 13.80 4.06
CA ALA A 102 -19.71 14.81 4.71
C ALA A 102 -18.42 14.24 5.29
N SER A 103 -18.24 12.93 5.32
CA SER A 103 -17.01 12.27 5.73
C SER A 103 -15.85 12.54 4.77
N ALA A 104 -14.62 12.20 5.16
CA ALA A 104 -13.46 12.42 4.31
C ALA A 104 -13.58 11.66 2.97
N ILE A 105 -13.98 10.38 3.03
CA ILE A 105 -14.18 9.55 1.83
C ILE A 105 -15.39 10.01 1.02
N GLY A 106 -16.46 10.43 1.70
CA GLY A 106 -17.64 10.98 1.04
C GLY A 106 -17.33 12.23 0.23
N LEU A 107 -16.64 13.19 0.83
CA LEU A 107 -16.20 14.40 0.16
C LEU A 107 -15.26 14.10 -1.02
N LEU A 108 -14.29 13.20 -0.82
CA LEU A 108 -13.34 12.82 -1.87
C LEU A 108 -14.04 12.14 -3.05
N THR A 109 -14.93 11.20 -2.77
CA THR A 109 -15.65 10.45 -3.82
C THR A 109 -16.61 11.36 -4.60
N ARG A 110 -17.34 12.24 -3.91
CA ARG A 110 -18.18 13.23 -4.57
C ARG A 110 -17.38 14.16 -5.49
N PHE A 111 -16.20 14.60 -5.04
CA PHE A 111 -15.30 15.37 -5.88
C PHE A 111 -14.81 14.55 -7.07
N ALA A 112 -14.35 13.33 -6.85
CA ALA A 112 -13.86 12.42 -7.89
C ALA A 112 -14.91 12.18 -8.98
N ARG A 113 -16.17 11.93 -8.57
CA ARG A 113 -17.31 11.81 -9.52
C ARG A 113 -17.55 13.09 -10.31
N ALA A 114 -17.50 14.25 -9.64
CA ALA A 114 -17.78 15.54 -10.28
C ALA A 114 -16.75 15.93 -11.35
N ILE A 115 -15.49 15.52 -11.20
CA ILE A 115 -14.42 15.80 -12.18
C ILE A 115 -14.16 14.64 -13.13
N GLY A 116 -14.85 13.51 -13.00
CA GLY A 116 -14.59 12.32 -13.80
C GLY A 116 -13.20 11.73 -13.57
N LEU A 117 -12.74 11.67 -12.30
CA LEU A 117 -11.38 11.28 -11.94
C LEU A 117 -10.98 9.92 -12.52
N GLN A 118 -11.93 8.99 -12.66
CA GLN A 118 -11.72 7.66 -13.27
C GLN A 118 -11.23 7.73 -14.72
N HIS A 119 -11.36 8.87 -15.38
CA HIS A 119 -10.90 9.09 -16.77
C HIS A 119 -9.58 9.85 -16.83
N ILE A 120 -9.03 10.28 -15.68
CA ILE A 120 -7.81 11.07 -15.60
C ILE A 120 -6.65 10.14 -15.27
N GLY A 121 -5.54 10.27 -16.02
CA GLY A 121 -4.31 9.53 -15.74
C GLY A 121 -4.38 8.05 -16.07
N ALA A 122 -5.09 7.69 -17.14
CA ALA A 122 -5.09 6.31 -17.63
C ALA A 122 -3.64 5.83 -17.85
N GLY A 123 -3.26 4.78 -17.17
CA GLY A 123 -1.90 4.24 -17.16
C GLY A 123 -1.85 2.77 -17.57
N ALA A 124 -0.96 2.03 -16.95
CA ALA A 124 -0.83 0.59 -17.17
C ALA A 124 -2.15 -0.14 -16.87
N ARG A 125 -2.45 -1.13 -17.69
CA ARG A 125 -3.68 -1.96 -17.57
C ARG A 125 -3.41 -3.34 -16.97
N HIS A 126 -2.15 -3.62 -16.67
CA HIS A 126 -1.72 -4.85 -16.04
C HIS A 126 -1.10 -4.54 -14.70
N PHE A 127 -1.53 -5.24 -13.67
CA PHE A 127 -1.09 -5.04 -12.29
C PHE A 127 -0.52 -6.34 -11.75
N LEU A 128 0.73 -6.28 -11.29
CA LEU A 128 1.41 -7.40 -10.68
C LEU A 128 1.43 -7.24 -9.16
N SER A 129 1.02 -8.28 -8.45
CA SER A 129 1.08 -8.37 -7.00
C SER A 129 1.83 -9.63 -6.58
N ALA A 130 2.72 -9.52 -5.60
CA ALA A 130 3.30 -10.69 -4.94
C ALA A 130 2.39 -11.27 -3.84
N GLY A 131 1.23 -10.65 -3.60
CA GLY A 131 0.36 -10.93 -2.48
C GLY A 131 0.73 -10.15 -1.22
N ALA A 132 -0.26 -9.92 -0.34
CA ALA A 132 -0.06 -9.24 0.92
C ALA A 132 -1.01 -9.77 2.00
N TRP A 133 -0.66 -9.51 3.27
CA TRP A 133 -1.39 -9.95 4.46
C TRP A 133 -1.67 -11.46 4.45
N HIS A 134 -0.59 -12.22 4.45
CA HIS A 134 -0.65 -13.68 4.51
C HIS A 134 -1.15 -14.13 5.89
N ASP A 135 -2.01 -15.16 5.91
CA ASP A 135 -2.32 -15.84 7.16
C ASP A 135 -1.05 -16.57 7.65
N PRO A 136 -0.51 -16.17 8.81
CA PRO A 136 0.72 -16.81 9.34
C PRO A 136 0.57 -18.29 9.61
N ARG A 137 -0.67 -18.79 9.78
CA ARG A 137 -0.95 -20.22 10.01
C ARG A 137 -0.99 -21.02 8.71
N ALA A 138 -1.18 -20.34 7.59
CA ALA A 138 -1.20 -20.97 6.26
C ALA A 138 0.09 -20.71 5.48
N TRP A 139 1.12 -20.18 6.15
CA TRP A 139 2.38 -19.86 5.49
C TRP A 139 3.11 -21.13 5.04
N GLN A 140 3.16 -21.35 3.75
CA GLN A 140 4.00 -22.40 3.12
C GLN A 140 4.88 -21.72 2.06
N PRO A 141 6.22 -21.84 2.14
CA PRO A 141 7.07 -21.45 1.03
C PRO A 141 6.92 -22.45 -0.12
N PRO A 142 7.10 -22.03 -1.39
CA PRO A 142 7.54 -20.73 -1.87
C PRO A 142 6.38 -19.87 -2.39
N TYR A 143 6.49 -18.57 -2.22
CA TYR A 143 5.76 -17.46 -2.83
C TYR A 143 4.41 -17.77 -3.49
N GLY A 144 3.35 -17.24 -2.94
CA GLY A 144 1.99 -17.43 -3.45
C GLY A 144 1.12 -18.27 -2.52
N ALA A 145 1.27 -18.09 -1.20
CA ALA A 145 0.40 -18.74 -0.23
C ALA A 145 -1.07 -18.48 -0.57
N PRO A 146 -1.91 -19.52 -0.66
CA PRO A 146 -3.31 -19.40 -1.07
C PRO A 146 -4.22 -18.63 -0.11
N ALA A 147 -3.67 -18.09 0.97
CA ALA A 147 -4.39 -17.42 2.04
C ALA A 147 -3.92 -15.97 2.26
N SER A 148 -3.53 -15.24 1.23
CA SER A 148 -3.30 -13.80 1.36
C SER A 148 -4.60 -13.03 1.12
N VAL A 149 -4.86 -12.00 1.93
CA VAL A 149 -6.02 -11.10 1.76
C VAL A 149 -5.96 -10.39 0.41
N VAL A 150 -4.77 -9.93 0.03
CA VAL A 150 -4.50 -9.47 -1.34
C VAL A 150 -3.85 -10.62 -2.11
N PRO A 151 -4.50 -11.18 -3.12
CA PRO A 151 -3.93 -12.29 -3.87
C PRO A 151 -2.67 -11.88 -4.63
N GLY A 152 -1.71 -12.79 -4.71
CA GLY A 152 -0.59 -12.68 -5.65
C GLY A 152 -1.03 -13.06 -7.04
N GLY A 153 -0.54 -12.35 -8.06
CA GLY A 153 -0.83 -12.64 -9.44
C GLY A 153 -0.70 -11.46 -10.37
N LEU A 154 -0.90 -11.73 -11.64
CA LEU A 154 -1.04 -10.71 -12.69
C LEU A 154 -2.52 -10.48 -12.96
N TYR A 155 -3.02 -9.31 -12.61
CA TYR A 155 -4.36 -8.87 -12.97
C TYR A 155 -4.32 -8.08 -14.28
N ARG A 156 -5.10 -8.54 -15.26
CA ARG A 156 -5.31 -7.84 -16.52
C ARG A 156 -6.65 -7.13 -16.51
N ALA A 157 -6.62 -5.80 -16.54
CA ALA A 157 -7.85 -5.00 -16.51
C ALA A 157 -8.66 -5.10 -17.83
N ASP A 158 -8.05 -5.63 -18.90
CA ASP A 158 -8.70 -5.76 -20.21
C ASP A 158 -9.80 -6.84 -20.23
N ASP A 159 -9.58 -7.93 -19.50
CA ASP A 159 -10.48 -9.09 -19.43
C ASP A 159 -10.87 -9.46 -17.99
N GLY A 160 -10.36 -8.72 -16.99
CA GLY A 160 -10.61 -8.99 -15.57
C GLY A 160 -9.99 -10.28 -15.05
N GLN A 161 -9.08 -10.89 -15.80
CA GLN A 161 -8.45 -12.15 -15.40
C GLN A 161 -7.34 -11.93 -14.37
N LEU A 162 -7.30 -12.82 -13.39
CA LEU A 162 -6.20 -12.92 -12.43
C LEU A 162 -5.42 -14.22 -12.71
N GLU A 163 -4.17 -14.08 -13.15
CA GLU A 163 -3.24 -15.18 -13.32
C GLU A 163 -2.39 -15.34 -12.06
N ALA A 164 -2.09 -16.56 -11.66
CA ALA A 164 -1.24 -16.81 -10.49
C ALA A 164 0.17 -16.22 -10.71
N PHE A 165 0.73 -15.65 -9.65
CA PHE A 165 2.10 -15.15 -9.67
C PHE A 165 3.09 -16.28 -9.89
N ASN A 166 3.91 -16.15 -10.92
CA ASN A 166 4.96 -17.10 -11.25
C ASN A 166 6.33 -16.41 -11.24
N PRO A 167 7.14 -16.55 -10.18
CA PRO A 167 8.44 -15.90 -10.07
C PRO A 167 9.42 -16.28 -11.19
N ASP A 168 9.25 -17.44 -11.84
CA ASP A 168 10.13 -17.86 -12.94
C ASP A 168 9.98 -17.00 -14.21
N LEU A 169 8.91 -16.22 -14.30
CA LEU A 169 8.69 -15.27 -15.40
C LEU A 169 9.43 -13.94 -15.20
N ILE A 170 9.99 -13.70 -14.01
CA ILE A 170 10.72 -12.47 -13.73
C ILE A 170 12.04 -12.45 -14.50
N ASN A 171 12.23 -11.39 -15.28
CA ASN A 171 13.48 -11.14 -15.98
C ASN A 171 13.99 -9.74 -15.67
N GLU A 172 15.28 -9.61 -15.46
CA GLU A 172 15.95 -8.34 -15.21
C GLU A 172 16.71 -7.89 -16.46
N HIS A 173 16.51 -6.63 -16.84
CA HIS A 173 17.19 -5.99 -17.96
C HIS A 173 18.21 -4.97 -17.44
N VAL A 174 19.38 -4.91 -18.09
CA VAL A 174 20.49 -4.02 -17.72
C VAL A 174 20.78 -2.93 -18.77
N ARG A 175 19.89 -2.71 -19.71
CA ARG A 175 20.12 -1.77 -20.83
C ARG A 175 20.59 -0.39 -20.39
N HIS A 176 20.04 0.12 -19.28
CA HIS A 176 20.35 1.46 -18.76
C HIS A 176 21.12 1.42 -17.45
N SER A 177 21.59 0.24 -17.07
CA SER A 177 22.34 0.03 -15.82
C SER A 177 23.83 0.02 -16.08
N TRP A 178 24.61 0.44 -15.09
CA TRP A 178 26.08 0.37 -15.14
C TRP A 178 26.59 -1.03 -14.80
N TYR A 179 25.93 -2.04 -15.39
CA TYR A 179 26.40 -3.43 -15.35
C TYR A 179 26.80 -3.89 -16.74
N ARG A 180 27.65 -4.94 -16.79
CA ARG A 180 28.03 -5.56 -18.06
C ARG A 180 26.77 -5.93 -18.85
N PRO A 181 26.64 -5.44 -20.11
CA PRO A 181 25.45 -5.66 -20.89
C PRO A 181 25.30 -7.13 -21.30
N TYR A 182 24.07 -7.59 -21.33
CA TYR A 182 23.66 -8.85 -21.95
C TYR A 182 22.37 -8.63 -22.77
N PRO A 183 22.15 -9.44 -23.82
CA PRO A 183 20.95 -9.30 -24.64
C PRO A 183 19.71 -9.79 -23.89
N GLY A 184 18.59 -9.07 -24.07
CA GLY A 184 17.31 -9.43 -23.46
C GLY A 184 17.27 -9.27 -21.93
N GLY A 185 16.36 -10.01 -21.31
CA GLY A 185 16.27 -10.16 -19.85
C GLY A 185 16.87 -11.49 -19.41
N ARG A 186 17.32 -11.54 -18.17
CA ARG A 186 17.75 -12.78 -17.51
C ARG A 186 17.05 -12.91 -16.16
N HIS A 187 16.66 -14.12 -15.82
CA HIS A 187 16.13 -14.40 -14.50
C HIS A 187 17.17 -14.03 -13.41
N PRO A 188 16.75 -13.45 -12.27
CA PRO A 188 17.66 -12.99 -11.20
C PRO A 188 18.70 -14.02 -10.75
N TYR A 189 18.33 -15.32 -10.73
CA TYR A 189 19.27 -16.40 -10.34
C TYR A 189 20.38 -16.70 -11.34
N ILE A 190 20.24 -16.30 -12.61
CA ILE A 190 21.22 -16.55 -13.67
C ILE A 190 21.77 -15.26 -14.26
N GLY A 191 21.26 -14.10 -13.84
CA GLY A 191 21.71 -12.80 -14.31
C GLY A 191 23.00 -12.38 -13.62
N GLU A 192 24.05 -12.10 -14.40
CA GLU A 192 25.28 -11.53 -13.87
C GLU A 192 25.06 -10.10 -13.36
N THR A 193 25.69 -9.77 -12.23
CA THR A 193 25.75 -8.42 -11.67
C THR A 193 27.21 -7.98 -11.61
N VAL A 194 27.83 -7.78 -12.77
CA VAL A 194 29.21 -7.33 -12.89
C VAL A 194 29.22 -5.83 -13.17
N PRO A 195 29.77 -5.00 -12.27
CA PRO A 195 29.87 -3.55 -12.50
C PRO A 195 30.60 -3.22 -13.79
N ASP A 196 30.08 -2.26 -14.54
CA ASP A 196 30.67 -1.73 -15.78
C ASP A 196 30.25 -0.25 -15.89
N TYR A 197 30.90 0.60 -15.08
CA TYR A 197 30.58 2.02 -15.01
C TYR A 197 31.15 2.75 -16.23
N GLN A 198 30.28 3.39 -17.00
CA GLN A 198 30.61 4.20 -18.17
C GLN A 198 29.79 5.50 -18.14
N PRO A 199 30.37 6.60 -17.66
CA PRO A 199 29.67 7.84 -17.40
C PRO A 199 29.11 8.52 -18.66
N ASP A 200 29.73 8.31 -19.82
CA ASP A 200 29.42 8.99 -21.08
C ASP A 200 28.42 8.22 -21.96
N THR A 201 27.68 7.28 -21.37
CA THR A 201 26.70 6.45 -22.09
C THR A 201 25.27 6.83 -21.71
N ALA A 202 24.29 6.25 -22.42
CA ALA A 202 22.86 6.37 -22.07
C ALA A 202 22.47 5.57 -20.78
N ARG A 203 23.48 5.11 -20.04
CA ARG A 203 23.27 4.42 -18.75
C ARG A 203 23.23 5.47 -17.64
N TYR A 204 22.31 5.30 -16.69
CA TYR A 204 22.08 6.31 -15.65
C TYR A 204 21.78 5.73 -14.26
N THR A 205 21.86 4.40 -14.08
CA THR A 205 21.44 3.77 -12.80
C THR A 205 22.26 2.53 -12.50
N TRP A 206 22.32 2.18 -11.19
CA TRP A 206 22.76 0.88 -10.71
C TRP A 206 21.61 -0.12 -10.51
N ALA A 207 20.37 0.30 -10.76
CA ALA A 207 19.22 -0.60 -10.70
C ALA A 207 19.04 -1.36 -12.00
N LYS A 208 18.72 -2.65 -11.92
CA LYS A 208 18.22 -3.43 -13.04
C LYS A 208 16.72 -3.17 -13.21
N ALA A 209 16.21 -3.31 -14.44
CA ALA A 209 14.81 -3.13 -14.73
C ALA A 209 14.08 -4.49 -14.75
N PRO A 210 13.30 -4.83 -13.73
CA PRO A 210 12.53 -6.07 -13.73
C PRO A 210 11.40 -6.01 -14.76
N ARG A 211 11.10 -7.16 -15.36
CA ARG A 211 9.95 -7.41 -16.23
C ARG A 211 9.31 -8.74 -15.81
N TYR A 212 8.01 -8.78 -16.02
CA TYR A 212 7.20 -10.00 -15.82
C TYR A 212 6.49 -10.38 -17.11
#